data_696362682d1b26068d18173e766b69dc
#
_entry.id   696362682d1b26068d18173e766b69dc
#
_cell.length_a   1.000
_cell.length_b   1.000
_cell.length_c   1.000
_cell.angle_alpha   90.00
_cell.angle_beta   90.00
_cell.angle_gamma   90.00
#
_symmetry.space_group_name_H-M   'P 1'
#
loop_
_entity.id
_entity.type
_entity.pdbx_description
1 polymer ?
#
loop_
_entity_poly.entity_id
_entity_poly.type
_entity_poly.pdbx_seq_one_letter_code
_entity_poly.pdbx_strand_id
1 'polypeptide(L)'
;TIKGEGKTFVSLNTAITLSTLSKKVVLVGADLRNPQLHKQLNLTRANYKGVANYLHDTVLNIDDIKVSDVTNNLKFDIIFSGTIPPNPSELLSNGRFELLLNELKKEYDYVIVDTAPTLLVTDTTLITQLADAILYVSRANFTDRKLFGYITELKKLNNIKNIGIILNNVGDNKGYGYGYSYRYTYNYGYGYGYSSDENKRDLTFFQKIKKYYKKLKR
;
A
#
# COMPACT_ATOMS: atom_id res chain seq x y z
N THR A 1 13.28 -2.69 2.20
CA THR A 1 12.39 -3.00 1.04
C THR A 1 12.95 -2.43 -0.24
N ILE A 2 12.68 -3.10 -1.37
CA ILE A 2 13.01 -2.67 -2.72
C ILE A 2 11.75 -2.50 -3.56
N LYS A 3 11.88 -1.97 -4.79
CA LYS A 3 10.75 -1.85 -5.72
C LYS A 3 10.25 -3.24 -6.14
N GLY A 4 8.94 -3.43 -6.28
CA GLY A 4 8.34 -4.69 -6.79
C GLY A 4 8.03 -5.74 -5.72
N GLU A 5 8.19 -5.46 -4.44
CA GLU A 5 7.84 -6.38 -3.34
C GLU A 5 6.35 -6.42 -3.03
N GLY A 6 5.57 -5.46 -3.55
CA GLY A 6 4.11 -5.41 -3.40
C GLY A 6 3.61 -4.58 -2.22
N LYS A 7 4.36 -3.57 -1.78
CA LYS A 7 3.97 -2.67 -0.69
C LYS A 7 2.58 -2.08 -0.88
N THR A 8 2.35 -1.39 -1.99
CA THR A 8 1.05 -0.78 -2.31
C THR A 8 -0.08 -1.81 -2.39
N PHE A 9 0.20 -3.03 -2.88
CA PHE A 9 -0.76 -4.12 -2.87
C PHE A 9 -1.12 -4.55 -1.45
N VAL A 10 -0.12 -4.70 -0.58
CA VAL A 10 -0.33 -5.07 0.83
C VAL A 10 -1.09 -3.97 1.57
N SER A 11 -0.69 -2.69 1.43
CA SER A 11 -1.35 -1.55 2.09
C SER A 11 -2.82 -1.47 1.69
N LEU A 12 -3.14 -1.58 0.40
CA LEU A 12 -4.51 -1.55 -0.10
C LEU A 12 -5.35 -2.71 0.45
N ASN A 13 -4.81 -3.94 0.40
CA ASN A 13 -5.55 -5.11 0.92
C ASN A 13 -5.70 -5.09 2.45
N THR A 14 -4.76 -4.52 3.17
CA THR A 14 -4.87 -4.29 4.61
C THR A 14 -6.01 -3.29 4.91
N ALA A 15 -6.09 -2.17 4.17
CA ALA A 15 -7.18 -1.22 4.31
C ALA A 15 -8.55 -1.85 4.02
N ILE A 16 -8.67 -2.61 2.94
CA ILE A 16 -9.87 -3.37 2.61
C ILE A 16 -10.26 -4.31 3.76
N THR A 17 -9.31 -5.09 4.26
CA THR A 17 -9.58 -6.08 5.31
C THR A 17 -10.06 -5.42 6.60
N LEU A 18 -9.38 -4.38 7.06
CA LEU A 18 -9.75 -3.67 8.29
C LEU A 18 -11.10 -2.97 8.15
N SER A 19 -11.41 -2.40 6.98
CA SER A 19 -12.72 -1.78 6.75
C SER A 19 -13.88 -2.77 6.80
N THR A 20 -13.63 -4.05 6.49
CA THR A 20 -14.65 -5.10 6.63
C THR A 20 -14.96 -5.48 8.08
N LEU A 21 -14.04 -5.16 8.99
CA LEU A 21 -14.20 -5.34 10.43
C LEU A 21 -14.89 -4.14 11.10
N SER A 22 -15.58 -3.30 10.31
CA SER A 22 -16.27 -2.09 10.78
C SER A 22 -15.35 -1.07 11.45
N LYS A 23 -14.07 -1.04 11.05
CA LYS A 23 -13.11 -0.04 11.49
C LYS A 23 -13.10 1.15 10.54
N LYS A 24 -12.93 2.35 11.10
CA LYS A 24 -12.68 3.56 10.32
C LYS A 24 -11.24 3.53 9.84
N VAL A 25 -11.05 3.48 8.53
CA VAL A 25 -9.72 3.32 7.93
C VAL A 25 -9.48 4.41 6.88
N VAL A 26 -8.28 4.97 6.88
CA VAL A 26 -7.79 5.82 5.78
C VAL A 26 -6.47 5.25 5.24
N LEU A 27 -6.36 5.20 3.91
CA LEU A 27 -5.15 4.79 3.20
C LEU A 27 -4.46 6.01 2.60
N VAL A 28 -3.25 6.31 3.06
CA VAL A 28 -2.45 7.48 2.66
C VAL A 28 -1.32 7.06 1.73
N GLY A 29 -1.31 7.56 0.52
CA GLY A 29 -0.23 7.36 -0.45
C GLY A 29 0.93 8.32 -0.21
N ALA A 30 1.97 7.89 0.49
CA ALA A 30 3.16 8.69 0.81
C ALA A 30 4.38 8.36 -0.05
N ASP A 31 4.26 7.52 -1.08
CA ASP A 31 5.27 7.40 -2.13
C ASP A 31 5.11 8.57 -3.12
N LEU A 32 5.78 9.70 -2.83
CA LEU A 32 5.73 10.90 -3.65
C LEU A 32 6.62 10.82 -4.89
N ARG A 33 7.55 9.84 -4.94
CA ARG A 33 8.49 9.67 -6.06
C ARG A 33 7.91 8.82 -7.18
N ASN A 34 7.24 7.72 -6.83
CA ASN A 34 6.67 6.77 -7.80
C ASN A 34 5.30 6.26 -7.35
N PRO A 35 4.29 7.15 -7.28
CA PRO A 35 2.95 6.80 -6.83
C PRO A 35 2.36 5.64 -7.64
N GLN A 36 1.85 4.60 -6.95
CA GLN A 36 1.26 3.43 -7.60
C GLN A 36 -0.19 3.18 -7.17
N LEU A 37 -0.65 3.80 -6.09
CA LEU A 37 -1.96 3.53 -5.50
C LEU A 37 -3.11 3.77 -6.48
N HIS A 38 -3.08 4.88 -7.24
CA HIS A 38 -4.07 5.17 -8.27
C HIS A 38 -4.14 4.08 -9.36
N LYS A 39 -2.99 3.50 -9.75
CA LYS A 39 -2.93 2.43 -10.76
C LYS A 39 -3.57 1.14 -10.25
N GLN A 40 -3.39 0.81 -8.97
CA GLN A 40 -4.03 -0.36 -8.35
C GLN A 40 -5.56 -0.26 -8.38
N LEU A 41 -6.07 0.95 -8.41
CA LEU A 41 -7.49 1.26 -8.45
C LEU A 41 -8.02 1.55 -9.86
N ASN A 42 -7.17 1.48 -10.89
CA ASN A 42 -7.47 1.85 -12.28
C ASN A 42 -7.97 3.30 -12.43
N LEU A 43 -7.36 4.22 -11.67
CA LEU A 43 -7.69 5.64 -11.66
C LEU A 43 -6.61 6.49 -12.33
N THR A 44 -7.02 7.66 -12.83
CA THR A 44 -6.10 8.65 -13.41
C THR A 44 -5.62 9.59 -12.31
N ARG A 45 -4.30 9.62 -12.06
CA ARG A 45 -3.67 10.42 -11.00
C ARG A 45 -4.01 11.91 -11.09
N ALA A 46 -4.03 12.48 -12.28
CA ALA A 46 -4.27 13.92 -12.49
C ALA A 46 -5.62 14.41 -11.95
N ASN A 47 -6.57 13.53 -11.72
CA ASN A 47 -7.91 13.87 -11.23
C ASN A 47 -7.97 14.11 -9.72
N TYR A 48 -6.87 13.84 -8.99
CA TYR A 48 -6.88 13.87 -7.52
C TYR A 48 -5.73 14.71 -6.99
N LYS A 49 -6.07 15.70 -6.15
CA LYS A 49 -5.11 16.29 -5.21
C LYS A 49 -4.75 15.23 -4.16
N GLY A 50 -3.62 15.42 -3.49
CA GLY A 50 -3.17 14.45 -2.49
C GLY A 50 -2.10 15.01 -1.57
N VAL A 51 -1.33 14.10 -0.95
CA VAL A 51 -0.31 14.43 0.04
C VAL A 51 0.63 15.54 -0.44
N ALA A 52 1.23 15.40 -1.64
CA ALA A 52 2.17 16.40 -2.15
C ALA A 52 1.54 17.79 -2.30
N ASN A 53 0.29 17.86 -2.73
CA ASN A 53 -0.44 19.11 -2.86
C ASN A 53 -0.67 19.74 -1.49
N TYR A 54 -1.13 18.98 -0.50
CA TYR A 54 -1.34 19.45 0.88
C TYR A 54 -0.05 19.92 1.54
N LEU A 55 1.07 19.20 1.33
CA LEU A 55 2.35 19.57 1.92
C LEU A 55 2.93 20.86 1.32
N HIS A 56 2.62 21.14 0.05
CA HIS A 56 3.08 22.33 -0.65
C HIS A 56 2.18 23.54 -0.39
N ASP A 57 0.87 23.36 -0.43
CA ASP A 57 -0.12 24.43 -0.32
C ASP A 57 -0.72 24.47 1.10
N THR A 58 -0.42 25.56 1.81
CA THR A 58 -0.88 25.75 3.20
C THR A 58 -2.37 26.06 3.33
N VAL A 59 -3.04 26.42 2.24
CA VAL A 59 -4.49 26.71 2.22
C VAL A 59 -5.31 25.42 2.17
N LEU A 60 -4.75 24.35 1.60
CA LEU A 60 -5.47 23.08 1.49
C LEU A 60 -5.70 22.42 2.85
N ASN A 61 -6.93 21.97 3.05
CA ASN A 61 -7.38 21.15 4.18
C ASN A 61 -7.38 19.66 3.81
N ILE A 62 -7.56 18.78 4.82
CA ILE A 62 -7.61 17.33 4.63
C ILE A 62 -8.79 16.94 3.74
N ASP A 63 -9.95 17.58 3.91
CA ASP A 63 -11.13 17.29 3.10
C ASP A 63 -10.95 17.62 1.60
N ASP A 64 -10.04 18.53 1.25
CA ASP A 64 -9.71 18.88 -0.14
C ASP A 64 -8.92 17.77 -0.85
N ILE A 65 -8.29 16.87 -0.10
CA ILE A 65 -7.41 15.80 -0.61
C ILE A 65 -7.92 14.40 -0.27
N LYS A 66 -8.91 14.30 0.61
CA LYS A 66 -9.55 13.05 1.01
C LYS A 66 -10.58 12.63 -0.03
N VAL A 67 -10.55 11.40 -0.43
CA VAL A 67 -11.52 10.82 -1.37
C VAL A 67 -12.21 9.65 -0.70
N SER A 68 -13.51 9.81 -0.48
CA SER A 68 -14.39 8.78 0.05
C SER A 68 -15.05 8.02 -1.11
N ASP A 69 -15.31 6.72 -0.91
CA ASP A 69 -16.07 5.88 -1.84
C ASP A 69 -15.59 5.90 -3.31
N VAL A 70 -14.28 5.88 -3.49
CA VAL A 70 -13.58 5.99 -4.79
C VAL A 70 -14.16 5.09 -5.89
N THR A 71 -14.83 3.99 -5.53
CA THR A 71 -15.32 2.98 -6.48
C THR A 71 -16.71 2.45 -6.13
N ASN A 72 -17.48 3.13 -5.28
CA ASN A 72 -18.78 2.69 -4.73
C ASN A 72 -18.70 1.30 -4.05
N ASN A 73 -17.52 0.80 -3.73
CA ASN A 73 -17.34 -0.52 -3.15
C ASN A 73 -16.30 -0.56 -2.01
N LEU A 74 -15.56 0.53 -1.79
CA LEU A 74 -14.57 0.64 -0.73
C LEU A 74 -15.20 1.33 0.48
N LYS A 75 -15.08 0.72 1.65
CA LYS A 75 -15.60 1.24 2.91
C LYS A 75 -14.51 1.96 3.72
N PHE A 76 -13.60 2.64 3.05
CA PHE A 76 -12.54 3.40 3.67
C PHE A 76 -12.16 4.59 2.78
N ASP A 77 -11.56 5.59 3.38
CA ASP A 77 -11.13 6.80 2.69
C ASP A 77 -9.70 6.65 2.14
N ILE A 78 -9.42 7.39 1.09
CA ILE A 78 -8.09 7.40 0.46
C ILE A 78 -7.60 8.83 0.33
N ILE A 79 -6.33 9.05 0.68
CA ILE A 79 -5.56 10.23 0.32
C ILE A 79 -4.46 9.79 -0.65
N PHE A 80 -4.56 10.22 -1.90
CA PHE A 80 -3.56 9.89 -2.91
C PHE A 80 -2.25 10.66 -2.69
N SER A 81 -1.19 10.28 -3.38
CA SER A 81 0.09 11.01 -3.32
C SER A 81 0.02 12.40 -4.01
N GLY A 82 -0.94 12.59 -4.92
CA GLY A 82 -1.10 13.81 -5.69
C GLY A 82 -0.07 13.98 -6.80
N THR A 83 0.34 15.21 -7.06
CA THR A 83 1.37 15.55 -8.05
C THR A 83 2.74 15.05 -7.61
N ILE A 84 3.62 14.70 -8.57
CA ILE A 84 5.01 14.34 -8.23
C ILE A 84 5.80 15.63 -8.04
N PRO A 85 6.28 15.91 -6.82
CA PRO A 85 7.06 17.11 -6.56
C PRO A 85 8.52 16.92 -6.97
N PRO A 86 9.27 18.00 -7.25
CA PRO A 86 10.70 17.93 -7.51
C PRO A 86 11.53 17.62 -6.25
N ASN A 87 11.01 17.94 -5.06
CA ASN A 87 11.69 17.87 -3.78
C ASN A 87 10.90 17.05 -2.72
N PRO A 88 10.67 15.73 -2.93
CA PRO A 88 9.82 14.92 -2.03
C PRO A 88 10.29 14.89 -0.58
N SER A 89 11.61 14.75 -0.35
CA SER A 89 12.20 14.68 1.00
C SER A 89 11.96 15.96 1.80
N GLU A 90 12.14 17.11 1.17
CA GLU A 90 11.92 18.41 1.79
C GLU A 90 10.44 18.58 2.20
N LEU A 91 9.52 18.25 1.30
CA LEU A 91 8.10 18.30 1.60
C LEU A 91 7.71 17.40 2.77
N LEU A 92 8.23 16.18 2.84
CA LEU A 92 7.93 15.26 3.94
C LEU A 92 8.55 15.70 5.28
N SER A 93 9.62 16.51 5.25
CA SER A 93 10.30 16.99 6.46
C SER A 93 9.82 18.37 6.96
N ASN A 94 8.91 19.04 6.27
CA ASN A 94 8.43 20.38 6.61
C ASN A 94 7.45 20.45 7.82
N GLY A 95 7.19 19.30 8.49
CA GLY A 95 6.29 19.20 9.63
C GLY A 95 4.81 19.02 9.27
N ARG A 96 4.39 19.37 8.05
CA ARG A 96 2.97 19.26 7.66
C ARG A 96 2.50 17.80 7.52
N PHE A 97 3.41 16.88 7.19
CA PHE A 97 3.05 15.46 7.12
C PHE A 97 2.72 14.89 8.51
N GLU A 98 3.45 15.31 9.54
CA GLU A 98 3.13 14.97 10.92
C GLU A 98 1.77 15.54 11.36
N LEU A 99 1.49 16.81 11.02
CA LEU A 99 0.19 17.42 11.28
C LEU A 99 -0.94 16.64 10.61
N LEU A 100 -0.78 16.27 9.33
CA LEU A 100 -1.74 15.43 8.60
C LEU A 100 -2.03 14.13 9.34
N LEU A 101 -0.98 13.39 9.74
CA LEU A 101 -1.16 12.12 10.46
C LEU A 101 -1.84 12.32 11.81
N ASN A 102 -1.49 13.37 12.55
CA ASN A 102 -2.08 13.67 13.85
C ASN A 102 -3.57 14.01 13.75
N GLU A 103 -4.00 14.73 12.71
CA GLU A 103 -5.42 14.99 12.47
C GLU A 103 -6.16 13.70 12.07
N LEU A 104 -5.58 12.90 11.16
CA LEU A 104 -6.19 11.63 10.75
C LEU A 104 -6.33 10.64 11.93
N LYS A 105 -5.38 10.61 12.86
CA LYS A 105 -5.44 9.76 14.08
C LYS A 105 -6.62 10.12 15.00
N LYS A 106 -7.19 11.31 14.91
CA LYS A 106 -8.37 11.70 15.70
C LYS A 106 -9.67 11.13 15.11
N GLU A 107 -9.71 10.89 13.80
CA GLU A 107 -10.92 10.51 13.06
C GLU A 107 -10.98 9.00 12.75
N TYR A 108 -9.80 8.35 12.54
CA TYR A 108 -9.68 6.97 12.06
C TYR A 108 -9.10 6.03 13.11
N ASP A 109 -9.64 4.81 13.17
CA ASP A 109 -9.06 3.72 13.97
C ASP A 109 -7.68 3.28 13.41
N TYR A 110 -7.52 3.35 12.08
CA TYR A 110 -6.29 2.96 11.38
C TYR A 110 -5.94 3.96 10.29
N VAL A 111 -4.73 4.50 10.35
CA VAL A 111 -4.10 5.30 9.30
C VAL A 111 -3.01 4.45 8.66
N ILE A 112 -3.27 3.93 7.46
CA ILE A 112 -2.32 3.09 6.72
C ILE A 112 -1.54 3.97 5.77
N VAL A 113 -0.21 3.95 5.87
CA VAL A 113 0.67 4.79 5.04
C VAL A 113 1.45 3.91 4.06
N ASP A 114 1.15 4.04 2.76
CA ASP A 114 1.90 3.39 1.68
C ASP A 114 3.12 4.23 1.30
N THR A 115 4.33 3.67 1.50
CA THR A 115 5.59 4.41 1.38
C THR A 115 6.48 3.93 0.25
N ALA A 116 7.42 4.78 -0.17
CA ALA A 116 8.53 4.39 -1.05
C ALA A 116 9.41 3.29 -0.43
N PRO A 117 10.23 2.57 -1.23
CA PRO A 117 11.19 1.58 -0.72
C PRO A 117 12.24 2.20 0.21
N THR A 118 12.39 1.68 1.43
CA THR A 118 13.31 2.21 2.47
C THR A 118 14.79 2.20 2.09
N LEU A 119 15.23 1.24 1.29
CA LEU A 119 16.63 1.12 0.87
C LEU A 119 17.07 2.18 -0.15
N LEU A 120 16.12 2.84 -0.80
CA LEU A 120 16.41 3.75 -1.90
C LEU A 120 16.29 5.23 -1.51
N VAL A 121 15.60 5.54 -0.41
CA VAL A 121 15.25 6.93 -0.09
C VAL A 121 15.13 7.18 1.42
N THR A 122 15.64 8.34 1.84
CA THR A 122 15.55 8.84 3.22
C THR A 122 14.12 9.22 3.62
N ASP A 123 13.25 9.50 2.65
CA ASP A 123 11.85 9.89 2.86
C ASP A 123 11.11 8.93 3.78
N THR A 124 11.30 7.63 3.56
CA THR A 124 10.64 6.59 4.35
C THR A 124 11.13 6.59 5.79
N THR A 125 12.39 6.95 6.04
CA THR A 125 12.93 7.05 7.40
C THR A 125 12.23 8.14 8.20
N LEU A 126 11.91 9.28 7.58
CA LEU A 126 11.13 10.36 8.21
C LEU A 126 9.72 9.88 8.59
N ILE A 127 9.07 9.15 7.68
CA ILE A 127 7.72 8.61 7.92
C ILE A 127 7.73 7.54 9.02
N THR A 128 8.76 6.68 9.08
CA THR A 128 8.81 5.58 10.06
C THR A 128 8.87 6.05 11.51
N GLN A 129 9.40 7.25 11.77
CA GLN A 129 9.42 7.84 13.11
C GLN A 129 8.03 8.24 13.62
N LEU A 130 7.09 8.47 12.72
CA LEU A 130 5.71 8.87 13.03
C LEU A 130 4.76 7.67 13.17
N ALA A 131 5.25 6.46 12.85
CA ALA A 131 4.44 5.26 12.83
C ALA A 131 4.40 4.53 14.19
N ASP A 132 3.22 4.06 14.58
CA ASP A 132 3.04 3.23 15.77
C ASP A 132 3.51 1.77 15.52
N ALA A 133 3.41 1.32 14.26
CA ALA A 133 3.89 0.02 13.80
C ALA A 133 4.34 0.08 12.33
N ILE A 134 5.33 -0.73 11.98
CA ILE A 134 5.86 -0.85 10.62
C ILE A 134 5.67 -2.27 10.11
N LEU A 135 5.09 -2.40 8.91
CA LEU A 135 5.01 -3.64 8.17
C LEU A 135 6.08 -3.65 7.06
N TYR A 136 7.12 -4.46 7.25
CA TYR A 136 8.18 -4.63 6.27
C TYR A 136 7.77 -5.71 5.28
N VAL A 137 7.47 -5.29 4.04
CA VAL A 137 7.03 -6.21 2.99
C VAL A 137 8.24 -6.76 2.25
N SER A 138 8.37 -8.09 2.21
CA SER A 138 9.32 -8.84 1.40
C SER A 138 8.58 -9.74 0.41
N ARG A 139 9.21 -10.13 -0.67
CA ARG A 139 8.59 -10.96 -1.72
C ARG A 139 9.34 -12.28 -1.86
N ALA A 140 8.59 -13.40 -1.80
CA ALA A 140 9.15 -14.74 -1.98
C ALA A 140 9.84 -14.88 -3.35
N ASN A 141 10.98 -15.54 -3.40
CA ASN A 141 11.80 -15.76 -4.60
C ASN A 141 12.26 -14.48 -5.32
N PHE A 142 12.24 -13.32 -4.63
CA PHE A 142 12.61 -12.02 -5.18
C PHE A 142 13.48 -11.20 -4.22
N THR A 143 13.09 -11.10 -2.94
CA THR A 143 13.85 -10.33 -1.95
C THR A 143 15.08 -11.10 -1.49
N ASP A 144 16.28 -10.50 -1.62
CA ASP A 144 17.52 -11.11 -1.14
C ASP A 144 17.49 -11.24 0.40
N ARG A 145 17.87 -12.41 0.91
CA ARG A 145 17.94 -12.68 2.35
C ARG A 145 18.87 -11.74 3.11
N LYS A 146 19.92 -11.23 2.48
CA LYS A 146 20.83 -10.24 3.06
C LYS A 146 20.14 -8.96 3.50
N LEU A 147 19.01 -8.60 2.85
CA LEU A 147 18.26 -7.40 3.18
C LEU A 147 17.52 -7.51 4.53
N PHE A 148 17.34 -8.70 5.07
CA PHE A 148 16.77 -8.86 6.42
C PHE A 148 17.71 -8.35 7.52
N GLY A 149 19.03 -8.34 7.32
CA GLY A 149 19.97 -7.67 8.22
C GLY A 149 19.66 -6.18 8.40
N TYR A 150 19.27 -5.52 7.33
CA TYR A 150 18.87 -4.11 7.35
C TYR A 150 17.67 -3.80 8.26
N ILE A 151 16.75 -4.75 8.44
CA ILE A 151 15.60 -4.57 9.35
C ILE A 151 16.08 -4.41 10.80
N THR A 152 17.07 -5.19 11.18
CA THR A 152 17.67 -5.12 12.54
C THR A 152 18.37 -3.79 12.76
N GLU A 153 19.06 -3.27 11.74
CA GLU A 153 19.69 -1.95 11.78
C GLU A 153 18.64 -0.83 11.85
N LEU A 154 17.60 -0.88 11.00
CA LEU A 154 16.49 0.08 11.05
C LEU A 154 15.86 0.15 12.44
N LYS A 155 15.61 -1.01 13.05
CA LYS A 155 15.04 -1.08 14.39
C LYS A 155 15.91 -0.37 15.42
N LYS A 156 17.23 -0.57 15.35
CA LYS A 156 18.19 0.03 16.28
C LYS A 156 18.34 1.53 16.06
N LEU A 157 18.52 1.96 14.80
CA LEU A 157 18.82 3.35 14.44
C LEU A 157 17.62 4.29 14.67
N ASN A 158 16.40 3.82 14.40
CA ASN A 158 15.20 4.66 14.46
C ASN A 158 14.35 4.41 15.70
N ASN A 159 14.83 3.64 16.68
CA ASN A 159 14.09 3.29 17.90
C ASN A 159 12.67 2.76 17.65
N ILE A 160 12.50 1.99 16.54
CA ILE A 160 11.21 1.45 16.11
C ILE A 160 10.79 0.34 17.07
N LYS A 161 9.68 0.56 17.79
CA LYS A 161 9.17 -0.40 18.79
C LYS A 161 8.51 -1.62 18.15
N ASN A 162 7.66 -1.38 17.16
CA ASN A 162 6.81 -2.41 16.55
C ASN A 162 7.14 -2.56 15.06
N ILE A 163 7.77 -3.68 14.69
CA ILE A 163 8.03 -4.03 13.30
C ILE A 163 7.60 -5.47 13.03
N GLY A 164 6.77 -5.65 12.00
CA GLY A 164 6.36 -6.95 11.49
C GLY A 164 6.89 -7.18 10.08
N ILE A 165 7.11 -8.44 9.71
CA ILE A 165 7.53 -8.84 8.36
C ILE A 165 6.38 -9.54 7.67
N ILE A 166 6.05 -9.09 6.45
CA ILE A 166 5.08 -9.75 5.57
C ILE A 166 5.84 -10.39 4.41
N LEU A 167 5.69 -11.70 4.24
CA LEU A 167 6.19 -12.41 3.07
C LEU A 167 5.08 -12.46 2.01
N ASN A 168 5.22 -11.64 0.98
CA ASN A 168 4.28 -11.54 -0.13
C ASN A 168 4.63 -12.52 -1.26
N ASN A 169 3.66 -12.83 -2.12
CA ASN A 169 3.83 -13.68 -3.30
C ASN A 169 4.35 -15.10 -2.97
N VAL A 170 3.87 -15.66 -1.87
CA VAL A 170 4.11 -17.07 -1.54
C VAL A 170 3.22 -17.92 -2.45
N GLY A 171 3.80 -18.42 -3.54
CA GLY A 171 3.12 -19.30 -4.48
C GLY A 171 3.50 -20.76 -4.26
N ASP A 172 2.67 -21.67 -4.76
CA ASP A 172 2.97 -23.10 -4.78
C ASP A 172 4.21 -23.35 -5.67
N ASN A 173 5.35 -23.59 -5.07
CA ASN A 173 6.43 -24.25 -5.76
C ASN A 173 5.94 -25.67 -6.09
N LYS A 174 5.82 -25.99 -7.37
CA LYS A 174 5.63 -27.39 -7.83
C LYS A 174 6.88 -28.20 -7.43
N GLY A 175 6.92 -28.62 -6.20
CA GLY A 175 7.97 -29.46 -5.62
C GLY A 175 7.32 -30.51 -4.71
N TYR A 176 7.53 -31.77 -4.99
CA TYR A 176 7.12 -32.97 -4.27
C TYR A 176 7.11 -32.78 -2.74
N GLY A 177 5.93 -32.91 -2.10
CA GLY A 177 5.85 -32.93 -0.64
C GLY A 177 4.39 -33.07 -0.17
N TYR A 178 4.07 -34.13 0.52
CA TYR A 178 2.82 -34.38 1.23
C TYR A 178 2.58 -33.23 2.25
N GLY A 179 1.53 -32.43 2.03
CA GLY A 179 1.12 -31.40 2.99
C GLY A 179 -0.24 -30.83 2.61
N TYR A 180 -1.16 -30.81 3.55
CA TYR A 180 -2.48 -30.21 3.40
C TYR A 180 -2.37 -28.75 2.93
N SER A 181 -2.57 -28.52 1.64
CA SER A 181 -2.52 -27.19 1.04
C SER A 181 -3.93 -26.61 1.02
N TYR A 182 -4.17 -25.59 1.82
CA TYR A 182 -5.30 -24.70 1.60
C TYR A 182 -5.01 -23.87 0.34
N ARG A 183 -5.55 -24.34 -0.77
CA ARG A 183 -5.38 -23.78 -2.11
C ARG A 183 -6.15 -22.46 -2.26
N TYR A 184 -5.52 -21.35 -1.90
CA TYR A 184 -5.94 -20.03 -2.37
C TYR A 184 -5.10 -19.64 -3.57
N THR A 185 -5.51 -20.09 -4.75
CA THR A 185 -4.86 -19.76 -6.01
C THR A 185 -5.32 -18.35 -6.45
N TYR A 186 -4.54 -17.34 -6.14
CA TYR A 186 -4.63 -16.05 -6.85
C TYR A 186 -3.69 -16.09 -8.06
N ASN A 187 -4.27 -16.39 -9.22
CA ASN A 187 -3.55 -16.38 -10.48
C ASN A 187 -3.42 -14.93 -11.00
N TYR A 188 -2.31 -14.25 -10.70
CA TYR A 188 -1.90 -13.02 -11.37
C TYR A 188 -0.77 -13.36 -12.32
N GLY A 189 -1.14 -13.76 -13.56
CA GLY A 189 -0.19 -13.93 -14.64
C GLY A 189 0.22 -12.59 -15.24
N TYR A 190 1.46 -12.17 -15.05
CA TYR A 190 2.18 -11.34 -16.01
C TYR A 190 3.03 -12.29 -16.85
N GLY A 191 2.47 -12.78 -17.94
CA GLY A 191 3.18 -13.51 -18.96
C GLY A 191 3.13 -12.73 -20.26
N TYR A 192 4.27 -12.24 -20.74
CA TYR A 192 4.46 -11.96 -22.14
C TYR A 192 4.51 -13.30 -22.88
N GLY A 193 3.44 -13.64 -23.56
CA GLY A 193 3.37 -14.80 -24.42
C GLY A 193 2.22 -14.60 -25.39
N TYR A 194 2.56 -14.37 -26.67
CA TYR A 194 1.60 -14.44 -27.77
C TYR A 194 1.02 -15.85 -27.87
N SER A 195 -0.26 -15.98 -27.61
CA SER A 195 -1.09 -17.04 -28.20
C SER A 195 -2.53 -16.55 -28.27
N SER A 196 -3.02 -16.56 -29.48
CA SER A 196 -4.39 -16.34 -29.89
C SER A 196 -5.31 -17.38 -29.22
N ASP A 197 -6.20 -16.92 -28.34
CA ASP A 197 -7.50 -17.57 -28.11
C ASP A 197 -8.48 -16.53 -27.62
N GLU A 198 -9.48 -16.27 -28.44
CA GLU A 198 -10.59 -15.37 -28.21
C GLU A 198 -11.52 -15.92 -27.12
N ASN A 199 -12.09 -14.97 -26.31
CA ASN A 199 -13.20 -15.16 -25.38
C ASN A 199 -12.91 -15.68 -23.95
N LYS A 200 -12.14 -14.91 -23.15
CA LYS A 200 -12.42 -14.77 -21.71
C LYS A 200 -12.24 -13.30 -21.32
N ARG A 201 -13.36 -12.58 -21.12
CA ARG A 201 -13.36 -11.24 -20.51
C ARG A 201 -12.75 -11.36 -19.11
N ASP A 202 -11.52 -10.88 -18.97
CA ASP A 202 -10.86 -10.81 -17.66
C ASP A 202 -11.69 -9.91 -16.75
N LEU A 203 -12.20 -10.51 -15.67
CA LEU A 203 -12.89 -9.78 -14.62
C LEU A 203 -11.93 -8.75 -14.04
N THR A 204 -12.36 -7.49 -13.94
CA THR A 204 -11.59 -6.44 -13.27
C THR A 204 -11.30 -6.85 -11.82
N PHE A 205 -10.24 -6.28 -11.22
CA PHE A 205 -9.86 -6.52 -9.82
C PHE A 205 -11.07 -6.43 -8.87
N PHE A 206 -11.93 -5.42 -9.05
CA PHE A 206 -13.13 -5.23 -8.24
C PHE A 206 -14.21 -6.30 -8.45
N GLN A 207 -14.36 -6.82 -9.64
CA GLN A 207 -15.27 -7.93 -9.90
C GLN A 207 -14.81 -9.22 -9.20
N LYS A 208 -13.47 -9.43 -9.11
CA LYS A 208 -12.88 -10.54 -8.35
C LYS A 208 -13.09 -10.38 -6.85
N ILE A 209 -12.88 -9.18 -6.30
CA ILE A 209 -13.19 -8.86 -4.90
C ILE A 209 -14.68 -9.06 -4.59
N LYS A 210 -15.60 -8.53 -5.42
CA LYS A 210 -17.04 -8.67 -5.21
C LYS A 210 -17.49 -10.13 -5.23
N LYS A 211 -16.89 -10.97 -6.07
CA LYS A 211 -17.14 -12.41 -6.13
C LYS A 211 -16.67 -13.14 -4.86
N TYR A 212 -15.54 -12.70 -4.29
CA TYR A 212 -15.00 -13.23 -3.05
C TYR A 212 -15.90 -12.93 -1.85
N TYR A 213 -16.33 -11.66 -1.69
CA TYR A 213 -17.25 -11.27 -0.60
C TYR A 213 -18.62 -11.94 -0.67
N LYS A 214 -19.12 -12.18 -1.88
CA LYS A 214 -20.39 -12.92 -2.06
C LYS A 214 -20.26 -14.39 -1.62
N LYS A 215 -19.05 -14.95 -1.62
CA LYS A 215 -18.76 -16.32 -1.20
C LYS A 215 -18.54 -16.46 0.31
N LEU A 216 -18.13 -15.40 0.99
CA LEU A 216 -17.94 -15.34 2.46
C LEU A 216 -19.26 -15.11 3.23
N LYS A 217 -20.33 -14.67 2.54
CA LYS A 217 -21.65 -14.45 3.14
C LYS A 217 -22.61 -15.65 2.99
N ARG A 218 -22.15 -16.75 2.48
CA ARG A 218 -22.82 -18.06 2.49
C ARG A 218 -22.12 -19.02 3.47
#